data_bd9f1f28cf0ea0b820ed9545b4f0eece
#
_entry.id   bd9f1f28cf0ea0b820ed9545b4f0eece
#
_cell.length_a   1.000
_cell.length_b   1.000
_cell.length_c   1.000
_cell.angle_alpha   90.00
_cell.angle_beta   90.00
_cell.angle_gamma   90.00
#
_symmetry.space_group_name_H-M   'P 1'
#
loop_
_entity.id
_entity.type
_entity.pdbx_description
1 polymer ?
#
loop_
_entity_poly.entity_id
_entity_poly.type
_entity_poly.pdbx_seq_one_letter_code
_entity_poly.pdbx_strand_id
1 'polypeptide(L)'
;ALKAFGCILRLQRTARELGKEKISRLEMYQKRLEEQEKQLRPITRKCRTLVNTKESQGGAANMIFAYFHTFFLLDLIEYSSVVSGVKSYEKAILQMAEDLGLLDFALSAASYRESLSYYCRPEFLDEKKAGCRIDVEELYHPLLTHPVANSLYAEGGILLTGSNASGKSTFMKNMAVNAILAQALNTSLSKRYRGVVCRIMTSMALRDNLAQGESYFVVEVNL
;
A
#
# COMPACT_ATOMS: atom_id res chain seq x y z
N ALA A 1 -14.61 17.25 -5.08
CA ALA A 1 -15.64 16.82 -4.12
C ALA A 1 -16.44 15.60 -4.63
N LEU A 2 -17.03 15.60 -5.83
CA LEU A 2 -17.79 14.45 -6.37
C LEU A 2 -16.96 13.16 -6.46
N LYS A 3 -15.68 13.25 -6.81
CA LYS A 3 -14.76 12.09 -6.79
C LYS A 3 -14.62 11.49 -5.38
N ALA A 4 -14.59 12.34 -4.35
CA ALA A 4 -14.53 11.89 -2.96
C ALA A 4 -15.81 11.15 -2.53
N PHE A 5 -17.00 11.66 -2.90
CA PHE A 5 -18.26 10.97 -2.63
C PHE A 5 -18.34 9.62 -3.36
N GLY A 6 -17.86 9.57 -4.61
CA GLY A 6 -17.74 8.30 -5.36
C GLY A 6 -16.78 7.30 -4.67
N CYS A 7 -15.73 7.78 -4.00
CA CYS A 7 -14.83 6.93 -3.23
C CYS A 7 -15.56 6.33 -2.01
N ILE A 8 -16.29 7.13 -1.23
CA ILE A 8 -17.07 6.67 -0.07
C ILE A 8 -18.09 5.60 -0.48
N LEU A 9 -18.78 5.82 -1.61
CA LEU A 9 -19.75 4.84 -2.14
C LEU A 9 -19.08 3.53 -2.55
N ARG A 10 -17.88 3.59 -3.13
CA ARG A 10 -17.11 2.38 -3.47
C ARG A 10 -16.66 1.64 -2.23
N LEU A 11 -16.09 2.32 -1.24
CA LEU A 11 -15.71 1.70 0.04
C LEU A 11 -16.88 0.98 0.68
N GLN A 12 -18.06 1.62 0.76
CA GLN A 12 -19.26 0.99 1.31
C GLN A 12 -19.70 -0.23 0.50
N ARG A 13 -19.64 -0.16 -0.83
CA ARG A 13 -20.00 -1.28 -1.70
C ARG A 13 -19.06 -2.47 -1.47
N THR A 14 -17.74 -2.22 -1.43
CA THR A 14 -16.73 -3.26 -1.18
C THR A 14 -16.92 -3.90 0.20
N ALA A 15 -17.16 -3.09 1.25
CA ALA A 15 -17.42 -3.60 2.59
C ALA A 15 -18.66 -4.51 2.62
N ARG A 16 -19.73 -4.11 1.91
CA ARG A 16 -20.97 -4.91 1.80
C ARG A 16 -20.74 -6.23 1.06
N GLU A 17 -20.00 -6.24 -0.03
CA GLU A 17 -19.71 -7.47 -0.77
C GLU A 17 -18.86 -8.43 0.07
N LEU A 18 -17.81 -7.93 0.75
CA LEU A 18 -16.99 -8.73 1.67
C LEU A 18 -17.78 -9.28 2.86
N GLY A 19 -18.77 -8.54 3.37
CA GLY A 19 -19.66 -9.01 4.44
C GLY A 19 -20.57 -10.17 4.04
N LYS A 20 -20.81 -10.39 2.74
CA LYS A 20 -21.63 -11.53 2.25
C LYS A 20 -20.86 -12.84 2.21
N GLU A 21 -19.53 -12.77 2.07
CA GLU A 21 -18.67 -13.95 2.02
C GLU A 21 -18.44 -14.49 3.45
N LYS A 22 -18.74 -15.78 3.66
CA LYS A 22 -18.53 -16.42 4.97
C LYS A 22 -17.11 -17.01 5.06
N ILE A 23 -16.17 -16.20 5.54
CA ILE A 23 -14.78 -16.63 5.75
C ILE A 23 -14.53 -16.70 7.25
N SER A 24 -14.45 -17.93 7.79
CA SER A 24 -14.34 -18.16 9.24
C SER A 24 -13.17 -17.44 9.92
N ARG A 25 -12.05 -17.27 9.22
CA ARG A 25 -10.87 -16.55 9.76
C ARG A 25 -11.00 -15.03 9.75
N LEU A 26 -12.00 -14.47 9.05
CA LEU A 26 -12.21 -13.04 8.89
C LEU A 26 -13.47 -12.54 9.60
N GLU A 27 -14.17 -13.38 10.37
CA GLU A 27 -15.45 -13.03 11.02
C GLU A 27 -15.39 -11.73 11.83
N MET A 28 -14.29 -11.48 12.54
CA MET A 28 -14.12 -10.26 13.32
C MET A 28 -14.09 -9.02 12.42
N TYR A 29 -13.35 -9.06 11.31
CA TYR A 29 -13.29 -7.96 10.35
C TYR A 29 -14.62 -7.78 9.62
N GLN A 30 -15.29 -8.87 9.26
CA GLN A 30 -16.60 -8.84 8.60
C GLN A 30 -17.66 -8.19 9.49
N LYS A 31 -17.73 -8.54 10.76
CA LYS A 31 -18.64 -7.90 11.73
C LYS A 31 -18.37 -6.39 11.86
N ARG A 32 -17.10 -5.99 11.95
CA ARG A 32 -16.73 -4.57 12.00
C ARG A 32 -17.14 -3.83 10.74
N LEU A 33 -16.87 -4.39 9.56
CA LEU A 33 -17.28 -3.80 8.29
C LEU A 33 -18.79 -3.69 8.14
N GLU A 34 -19.55 -4.67 8.61
CA GLU A 34 -21.02 -4.60 8.64
C GLU A 34 -21.54 -3.50 9.56
N GLU A 35 -20.97 -3.34 10.74
CA GLU A 35 -21.32 -2.28 11.68
C GLU A 35 -21.02 -0.90 11.10
N GLN A 36 -19.84 -0.73 10.52
CA GLN A 36 -19.43 0.50 9.84
C GLN A 36 -20.33 0.80 8.63
N GLU A 37 -20.68 -0.22 7.83
CA GLU A 37 -21.60 -0.08 6.70
C GLU A 37 -22.96 0.42 7.18
N LYS A 38 -23.50 -0.14 8.25
CA LYS A 38 -24.77 0.29 8.85
C LYS A 38 -24.70 1.75 9.33
N GLN A 39 -23.60 2.14 9.99
CA GLN A 39 -23.39 3.52 10.44
C GLN A 39 -23.32 4.51 9.29
N LEU A 40 -22.73 4.12 8.15
CA LEU A 40 -22.54 5.01 7.00
C LEU A 40 -23.75 5.06 6.05
N ARG A 41 -24.76 4.20 6.21
CA ARG A 41 -25.95 4.18 5.33
C ARG A 41 -26.66 5.53 5.16
N PRO A 42 -26.84 6.35 6.23
CA PRO A 42 -27.53 7.61 6.07
C PRO A 42 -26.78 8.57 5.15
N ILE A 43 -25.46 8.66 5.30
CA ILE A 43 -24.65 9.58 4.50
C ILE A 43 -24.45 9.07 3.07
N THR A 44 -24.21 7.77 2.90
CA THR A 44 -24.04 7.19 1.57
C THR A 44 -25.32 7.23 0.73
N ARG A 45 -26.50 7.20 1.35
CA ARG A 45 -27.77 7.43 0.66
C ARG A 45 -27.84 8.84 0.10
N LYS A 46 -27.47 9.86 0.88
CA LYS A 46 -27.38 11.26 0.42
C LYS A 46 -26.34 11.44 -0.68
N CYS A 47 -25.16 10.86 -0.53
CA CYS A 47 -24.09 10.90 -1.55
C CYS A 47 -24.55 10.28 -2.88
N ARG A 48 -25.33 9.19 -2.84
CA ARG A 48 -25.85 8.51 -4.02
C ARG A 48 -26.84 9.39 -4.78
N THR A 49 -27.72 10.09 -4.08
CA THR A 49 -28.66 11.02 -4.70
C THR A 49 -27.93 12.09 -5.48
N LEU A 50 -26.91 12.74 -4.88
CA LEU A 50 -26.10 13.76 -5.55
C LEU A 50 -25.32 13.25 -6.77
N VAL A 51 -24.83 12.04 -6.73
CA VAL A 51 -24.07 11.44 -7.86
C VAL A 51 -25.04 11.10 -9.01
N ASN A 52 -26.18 10.46 -8.71
CA ASN A 52 -27.14 10.01 -9.73
C ASN A 52 -27.90 11.17 -10.40
N THR A 53 -28.18 12.27 -9.67
CA THR A 53 -28.88 13.43 -10.24
C THR A 53 -28.12 14.07 -11.41
N LYS A 54 -26.79 13.90 -11.44
CA LYS A 54 -25.94 14.43 -12.54
C LYS A 54 -25.81 13.48 -13.74
N GLU A 55 -26.13 12.20 -13.60
CA GLU A 55 -26.07 11.23 -14.71
C GLU A 55 -27.38 11.11 -15.49
N SER A 56 -28.50 11.60 -14.94
CA SER A 56 -29.84 11.42 -15.52
C SER A 56 -30.33 12.62 -16.37
N GLN A 57 -29.49 13.18 -17.24
CA GLN A 57 -29.87 14.29 -18.10
C GLN A 57 -30.31 13.83 -19.49
N GLY A 58 -31.64 13.58 -19.65
CA GLY A 58 -32.27 13.35 -20.96
C GLY A 58 -33.80 13.46 -20.89
N GLY A 59 -34.39 14.52 -21.49
CA GLY A 59 -35.79 14.71 -21.65
C GLY A 59 -36.30 16.11 -21.27
N ALA A 60 -37.38 16.61 -21.93
CA ALA A 60 -37.93 17.97 -21.76
C ALA A 60 -38.38 18.25 -20.31
N ALA A 61 -38.96 17.24 -19.60
CA ALA A 61 -39.34 17.35 -18.19
C ALA A 61 -38.12 17.57 -17.28
N ASN A 62 -36.96 16.97 -17.63
CA ASN A 62 -35.70 17.14 -16.90
C ASN A 62 -35.10 18.54 -17.08
N MET A 63 -35.36 19.22 -18.21
CA MET A 63 -34.92 20.62 -18.40
C MET A 63 -35.64 21.55 -17.43
N ILE A 64 -36.94 21.45 -17.26
CA ILE A 64 -37.72 22.27 -16.31
C ILE A 64 -37.23 22.00 -14.89
N PHE A 65 -36.99 20.76 -14.54
CA PHE A 65 -36.44 20.37 -13.23
C PHE A 65 -35.03 20.90 -13.01
N ALA A 66 -34.18 20.91 -14.04
CA ALA A 66 -32.83 21.47 -14.00
C ALA A 66 -32.85 22.98 -13.79
N TYR A 67 -33.77 23.72 -14.45
CA TYR A 67 -33.98 25.15 -14.22
C TYR A 67 -34.43 25.45 -12.77
N PHE A 68 -35.35 24.66 -12.23
CA PHE A 68 -35.77 24.80 -10.83
C PHE A 68 -34.63 24.53 -9.86
N HIS A 69 -33.87 23.45 -10.08
CA HIS A 69 -32.70 23.12 -9.26
C HIS A 69 -31.65 24.25 -9.27
N THR A 70 -31.36 24.82 -10.45
CA THR A 70 -30.39 25.91 -10.60
C THR A 70 -30.91 27.22 -9.97
N PHE A 71 -32.20 27.55 -10.18
CA PHE A 71 -32.80 28.79 -9.66
C PHE A 71 -32.84 28.82 -8.12
N PHE A 72 -33.20 27.70 -7.49
CA PHE A 72 -33.24 27.59 -6.03
C PHE A 72 -31.94 27.15 -5.39
N LEU A 73 -30.84 27.03 -6.16
CA LEU A 73 -29.54 26.60 -5.67
C LEU A 73 -29.60 25.30 -4.85
N LEU A 74 -30.54 24.39 -5.18
CA LEU A 74 -30.77 23.15 -4.46
C LEU A 74 -29.53 22.27 -4.42
N ASP A 75 -28.77 22.24 -5.52
CA ASP A 75 -27.49 21.55 -5.59
C ASP A 75 -26.48 22.03 -4.53
N LEU A 76 -26.49 23.34 -4.21
CA LEU A 76 -25.60 23.93 -3.22
C LEU A 76 -26.02 23.56 -1.79
N ILE A 77 -27.34 23.54 -1.54
CA ILE A 77 -27.91 23.15 -0.24
C ILE A 77 -27.65 21.67 0.02
N GLU A 78 -27.92 20.81 -0.97
CA GLU A 78 -27.63 19.37 -0.89
C GLU A 78 -26.15 19.09 -0.70
N TYR A 79 -25.29 19.77 -1.46
CA TYR A 79 -23.85 19.68 -1.33
C TYR A 79 -23.39 20.05 0.08
N SER A 80 -23.82 21.19 0.60
CA SER A 80 -23.50 21.65 1.96
C SER A 80 -23.95 20.64 3.02
N SER A 81 -25.16 20.10 2.88
CA SER A 81 -25.72 19.06 3.77
C SER A 81 -24.87 17.78 3.75
N VAL A 82 -24.38 17.37 2.57
CA VAL A 82 -23.54 16.17 2.44
C VAL A 82 -22.14 16.44 3.01
N VAL A 83 -21.53 17.58 2.73
CA VAL A 83 -20.21 17.95 3.29
C VAL A 83 -20.23 17.98 4.80
N SER A 84 -21.26 18.62 5.38
CA SER A 84 -21.43 18.65 6.84
C SER A 84 -21.69 17.26 7.41
N GLY A 85 -22.49 16.44 6.70
CA GLY A 85 -22.73 15.06 7.06
C GLY A 85 -21.44 14.21 7.03
N VAL A 86 -20.63 14.33 5.98
CA VAL A 86 -19.35 13.58 5.85
C VAL A 86 -18.42 13.86 7.01
N LYS A 87 -18.32 15.11 7.46
CA LYS A 87 -17.53 15.45 8.66
C LYS A 87 -17.93 14.69 9.90
N SER A 88 -19.23 14.48 10.10
CA SER A 88 -19.75 13.72 11.25
C SER A 88 -19.41 12.23 11.20
N TYR A 89 -19.17 11.70 10.00
CA TYR A 89 -18.82 10.29 9.78
C TYR A 89 -17.34 10.07 9.42
N GLU A 90 -16.49 11.10 9.50
CA GLU A 90 -15.08 11.04 9.11
C GLU A 90 -14.35 9.85 9.74
N LYS A 91 -14.47 9.68 11.05
CA LYS A 91 -13.82 8.56 11.77
C LYS A 91 -14.27 7.19 11.25
N ALA A 92 -15.57 7.02 11.02
CA ALA A 92 -16.11 5.75 10.52
C ALA A 92 -15.65 5.46 9.07
N ILE A 93 -15.55 6.51 8.24
CA ILE A 93 -15.05 6.40 6.86
C ILE A 93 -13.57 6.01 6.85
N LEU A 94 -12.75 6.68 7.65
CA LEU A 94 -11.31 6.38 7.77
C LEU A 94 -11.09 4.97 8.30
N GLN A 95 -11.81 4.56 9.33
CA GLN A 95 -11.69 3.23 9.91
C GLN A 95 -12.12 2.13 8.93
N MET A 96 -13.18 2.34 8.15
CA MET A 96 -13.56 1.43 7.07
C MET A 96 -12.48 1.35 5.99
N ALA A 97 -11.86 2.47 5.62
CA ALA A 97 -10.78 2.49 4.65
C ALA A 97 -9.53 1.75 5.15
N GLU A 98 -9.19 1.89 6.43
CA GLU A 98 -8.10 1.16 7.07
C GLU A 98 -8.36 -0.35 7.11
N ASP A 99 -9.54 -0.77 7.55
CA ASP A 99 -9.91 -2.19 7.61
C ASP A 99 -9.91 -2.85 6.21
N LEU A 100 -10.47 -2.16 5.21
CA LEU A 100 -10.44 -2.64 3.82
C LEU A 100 -9.02 -2.65 3.25
N GLY A 101 -8.23 -1.61 3.54
CA GLY A 101 -6.83 -1.51 3.12
C GLY A 101 -5.98 -2.63 3.72
N LEU A 102 -6.21 -3.00 4.98
CA LEU A 102 -5.52 -4.11 5.62
C LEU A 102 -5.87 -5.46 4.97
N LEU A 103 -7.13 -5.67 4.62
CA LEU A 103 -7.57 -6.89 3.93
C LEU A 103 -6.98 -6.98 2.52
N ASP A 104 -6.99 -5.88 1.77
CA ASP A 104 -6.39 -5.79 0.43
C ASP A 104 -4.88 -6.03 0.48
N PHE A 105 -4.19 -5.42 1.45
CA PHE A 105 -2.77 -5.67 1.70
C PHE A 105 -2.48 -7.13 2.01
N ALA A 106 -3.26 -7.75 2.90
CA ALA A 106 -3.08 -9.15 3.26
C ALA A 106 -3.30 -10.10 2.07
N LEU A 107 -4.33 -9.81 1.24
CA LEU A 107 -4.61 -10.56 0.02
C LEU A 107 -3.49 -10.40 -1.01
N SER A 108 -3.02 -9.17 -1.22
CA SER A 108 -1.90 -8.88 -2.13
C SER A 108 -0.61 -9.58 -1.69
N ALA A 109 -0.30 -9.56 -0.38
CA ALA A 109 0.86 -10.25 0.18
C ALA A 109 0.75 -11.78 0.03
N ALA A 110 -0.44 -12.35 0.23
CA ALA A 110 -0.68 -13.78 0.03
C ALA A 110 -0.52 -14.18 -1.44
N SER A 111 -1.13 -13.42 -2.36
CA SER A 111 -1.00 -13.64 -3.80
C SER A 111 0.46 -13.52 -4.27
N TYR A 112 1.20 -12.54 -3.75
CA TYR A 112 2.63 -12.41 -4.04
C TYR A 112 3.41 -13.64 -3.59
N ARG A 113 3.17 -14.14 -2.37
CA ARG A 113 3.83 -15.35 -1.85
C ARG A 113 3.56 -16.58 -2.71
N GLU A 114 2.33 -16.75 -3.18
CA GLU A 114 1.96 -17.85 -4.09
C GLU A 114 2.68 -17.78 -5.45
N SER A 115 3.07 -16.59 -5.89
CA SER A 115 3.83 -16.42 -7.14
C SER A 115 5.33 -16.70 -7.00
N LEU A 116 5.86 -16.87 -5.78
CA LEU A 116 7.27 -17.09 -5.52
C LEU A 116 7.66 -18.57 -5.59
N SER A 117 8.86 -18.87 -6.10
CA SER A 117 9.39 -20.23 -6.12
C SER A 117 9.58 -20.79 -4.71
N TYR A 118 10.09 -19.97 -3.82
CA TYR A 118 10.18 -20.22 -2.38
C TYR A 118 10.34 -18.88 -1.63
N TYR A 119 9.96 -18.90 -0.37
CA TYR A 119 10.15 -17.78 0.55
C TYR A 119 10.19 -18.29 1.98
N CYS A 120 10.69 -17.48 2.90
CA CYS A 120 10.58 -17.72 4.33
C CYS A 120 9.97 -16.52 5.06
N ARG A 121 9.47 -16.77 6.26
CA ARG A 121 9.15 -15.70 7.21
C ARG A 121 10.44 -15.32 7.94
N PRO A 122 10.84 -14.04 7.93
CA PRO A 122 12.06 -13.61 8.60
C PRO A 122 11.95 -13.76 10.12
N GLU A 123 13.07 -14.10 10.74
CA GLU A 123 13.26 -14.05 12.20
C GLU A 123 14.00 -12.76 12.54
N PHE A 124 13.32 -11.84 13.25
CA PHE A 124 13.95 -10.60 13.67
C PHE A 124 14.60 -10.79 15.04
N LEU A 125 15.87 -10.41 15.11
CA LEU A 125 16.69 -10.49 16.30
C LEU A 125 16.59 -9.20 17.13
N ASP A 126 16.81 -9.31 18.43
CA ASP A 126 16.90 -8.14 19.31
C ASP A 126 18.19 -7.37 19.00
N GLU A 127 18.07 -6.13 18.54
CA GLU A 127 19.18 -5.25 18.16
C GLU A 127 20.22 -5.09 19.28
N LYS A 128 19.77 -4.99 20.53
CA LYS A 128 20.66 -4.83 21.70
C LYS A 128 21.57 -6.03 21.95
N LYS A 129 21.14 -7.23 21.53
CA LYS A 129 21.87 -8.48 21.73
C LYS A 129 22.63 -8.92 20.49
N ALA A 130 22.11 -8.64 19.33
CA ALA A 130 22.61 -9.15 18.05
C ALA A 130 23.50 -8.14 17.29
N GLY A 131 23.46 -6.84 17.65
CA GLY A 131 24.15 -5.81 16.87
C GLY A 131 23.70 -5.79 15.42
N CYS A 132 24.58 -5.45 14.50
CA CYS A 132 24.33 -5.45 13.04
C CYS A 132 24.51 -6.84 12.44
N ARG A 133 23.73 -7.83 12.91
CA ARG A 133 23.82 -9.21 12.42
C ARG A 133 22.84 -9.48 11.31
N ILE A 134 23.32 -10.17 10.26
CA ILE A 134 22.50 -10.73 9.18
C ILE A 134 22.94 -12.15 8.85
N ASP A 135 21.97 -13.04 8.70
CA ASP A 135 22.16 -14.45 8.35
C ASP A 135 21.07 -14.83 7.33
N VAL A 136 21.44 -15.03 6.08
CA VAL A 136 20.54 -15.36 4.98
C VAL A 136 21.05 -16.56 4.21
N GLU A 137 20.13 -17.44 3.81
CA GLU A 137 20.44 -18.64 3.06
C GLU A 137 19.64 -18.68 1.76
N GLU A 138 20.35 -18.87 0.65
CA GLU A 138 19.78 -18.91 -0.70
C GLU A 138 18.87 -17.72 -1.01
N LEU A 139 19.36 -16.52 -0.76
CA LEU A 139 18.65 -15.28 -1.06
C LEU A 139 18.68 -14.99 -2.57
N TYR A 140 17.53 -14.76 -3.18
CA TYR A 140 17.42 -14.45 -4.60
C TYR A 140 16.68 -13.14 -4.90
N HIS A 141 16.94 -12.57 -6.07
CA HIS A 141 16.39 -11.29 -6.49
C HIS A 141 15.03 -11.46 -7.18
N PRO A 142 13.95 -10.80 -6.72
CA PRO A 142 12.59 -11.01 -7.23
C PRO A 142 12.38 -10.65 -8.71
N LEU A 143 13.19 -9.73 -9.25
CA LEU A 143 13.00 -9.22 -10.62
C LEU A 143 13.90 -9.90 -11.66
N LEU A 144 14.66 -10.91 -11.29
CA LEU A 144 15.48 -11.67 -12.23
C LEU A 144 14.77 -12.94 -12.66
N THR A 145 14.76 -13.21 -13.96
CA THR A 145 14.12 -14.42 -14.52
C THR A 145 14.84 -15.70 -14.09
N HIS A 146 16.18 -15.65 -14.00
CA HIS A 146 17.02 -16.76 -13.54
C HIS A 146 17.98 -16.25 -12.46
N PRO A 147 17.48 -16.02 -11.23
CA PRO A 147 18.30 -15.49 -10.16
C PRO A 147 19.28 -16.54 -9.66
N VAL A 148 20.53 -16.12 -9.44
CA VAL A 148 21.49 -16.91 -8.70
C VAL A 148 21.28 -16.65 -7.22
N ALA A 149 20.94 -17.70 -6.46
CA ALA A 149 20.76 -17.59 -5.03
C ALA A 149 22.08 -17.48 -4.31
N ASN A 150 22.16 -16.62 -3.28
CA ASN A 150 23.37 -16.36 -2.51
C ASN A 150 23.08 -16.48 -1.01
N SER A 151 24.04 -16.99 -0.27
CA SER A 151 23.98 -17.06 1.19
C SER A 151 25.03 -16.12 1.79
N LEU A 152 24.68 -15.50 2.92
CA LEU A 152 25.55 -14.58 3.63
C LEU A 152 25.32 -14.70 5.13
N TYR A 153 26.43 -14.79 5.87
CA TYR A 153 26.45 -14.55 7.30
C TYR A 153 27.45 -13.43 7.59
N ALA A 154 26.99 -12.41 8.30
CA ALA A 154 27.87 -11.30 8.69
C ALA A 154 27.42 -10.67 10.03
N GLU A 155 28.42 -10.18 10.76
CA GLU A 155 28.29 -9.36 11.96
C GLU A 155 29.10 -8.08 11.74
N GLY A 156 28.39 -6.94 11.59
CA GLY A 156 29.01 -5.65 11.31
C GLY A 156 29.15 -5.31 9.82
N GLY A 157 30.17 -4.52 9.47
CA GLY A 157 30.37 -4.02 8.11
C GLY A 157 30.86 -5.10 7.14
N ILE A 158 30.43 -5.00 5.88
CA ILE A 158 30.81 -5.94 4.81
C ILE A 158 31.47 -5.16 3.68
N LEU A 159 32.69 -5.59 3.28
CA LEU A 159 33.33 -5.08 2.07
C LEU A 159 33.16 -6.10 0.94
N LEU A 160 32.36 -5.72 -0.10
CA LEU A 160 32.14 -6.56 -1.26
C LEU A 160 33.09 -6.17 -2.39
N THR A 161 34.00 -7.08 -2.76
CA THR A 161 34.99 -6.89 -3.84
C THR A 161 34.73 -7.87 -4.99
N GLY A 162 35.28 -7.58 -6.15
CA GLY A 162 35.21 -8.43 -7.33
C GLY A 162 35.33 -7.63 -8.63
N SER A 163 35.49 -8.32 -9.76
CA SER A 163 35.59 -7.73 -11.09
C SER A 163 34.36 -6.95 -11.51
N ASN A 164 34.45 -6.08 -12.51
CA ASN A 164 33.29 -5.44 -13.10
C ASN A 164 32.35 -6.47 -13.72
N ALA A 165 31.05 -6.21 -13.66
CA ALA A 165 29.99 -7.13 -14.12
C ALA A 165 29.89 -8.48 -13.34
N SER A 166 30.57 -8.63 -12.19
CA SER A 166 30.48 -9.85 -11.35
C SER A 166 29.20 -9.97 -10.52
N GLY A 167 28.26 -9.02 -10.64
CA GLY A 167 27.01 -9.06 -9.91
C GLY A 167 27.02 -8.36 -8.53
N LYS A 168 28.10 -7.65 -8.14
CA LYS A 168 28.18 -6.93 -6.85
C LYS A 168 26.99 -6.02 -6.58
N SER A 169 26.67 -5.13 -7.53
CA SER A 169 25.55 -4.20 -7.39
C SER A 169 24.20 -4.92 -7.34
N THR A 170 24.06 -6.02 -8.08
CA THR A 170 22.85 -6.86 -8.05
C THR A 170 22.69 -7.52 -6.69
N PHE A 171 23.80 -8.03 -6.11
CA PHE A 171 23.79 -8.62 -4.78
C PHE A 171 23.40 -7.59 -3.70
N MET A 172 23.99 -6.38 -3.71
CA MET A 172 23.64 -5.32 -2.77
C MET A 172 22.17 -4.92 -2.88
N LYS A 173 21.65 -4.76 -4.11
CA LYS A 173 20.23 -4.48 -4.36
C LYS A 173 19.34 -5.62 -3.86
N ASN A 174 19.74 -6.87 -4.08
CA ASN A 174 19.03 -8.04 -3.59
C ASN A 174 18.91 -8.05 -2.07
N MET A 175 20.00 -7.76 -1.36
CA MET A 175 20.00 -7.64 0.09
C MET A 175 19.04 -6.53 0.56
N ALA A 176 19.11 -5.35 -0.03
CA ALA A 176 18.26 -4.21 0.34
C ALA A 176 16.76 -4.50 0.07
N VAL A 177 16.42 -5.02 -1.11
CA VAL A 177 15.04 -5.36 -1.46
C VAL A 177 14.46 -6.43 -0.52
N ASN A 178 15.23 -7.48 -0.23
CA ASN A 178 14.77 -8.53 0.69
C ASN A 178 14.64 -8.03 2.13
N ALA A 179 15.50 -7.13 2.59
CA ALA A 179 15.36 -6.50 3.90
C ALA A 179 14.09 -5.63 3.99
N ILE A 180 13.73 -4.92 2.90
CA ILE A 180 12.45 -4.18 2.83
C ILE A 180 11.27 -5.15 2.86
N LEU A 181 11.28 -6.19 2.02
CA LEU A 181 10.21 -7.18 1.97
C LEU A 181 10.06 -7.94 3.30
N ALA A 182 11.16 -8.26 3.96
CA ALA A 182 11.18 -8.87 5.28
C ALA A 182 10.43 -8.00 6.31
N GLN A 183 10.74 -6.71 6.35
CA GLN A 183 10.17 -5.77 7.32
C GLN A 183 8.73 -5.36 6.96
N ALA A 184 8.43 -5.12 5.67
CA ALA A 184 7.13 -4.65 5.23
C ALA A 184 6.09 -5.77 5.07
N LEU A 185 6.49 -6.90 4.49
CA LEU A 185 5.59 -8.00 4.14
C LEU A 185 5.79 -9.25 5.00
N ASN A 186 6.70 -9.21 5.97
CA ASN A 186 7.10 -10.42 6.73
C ASN A 186 7.46 -11.59 5.80
N THR A 187 8.20 -11.30 4.72
CA THR A 187 8.53 -12.23 3.64
C THR A 187 9.93 -11.94 3.12
N SER A 188 10.79 -12.94 3.07
CA SER A 188 12.09 -12.89 2.41
C SER A 188 12.18 -13.96 1.34
N LEU A 189 12.72 -13.62 0.19
CA LEU A 189 12.94 -14.52 -0.92
C LEU A 189 14.23 -15.32 -0.69
N SER A 190 14.20 -16.14 0.35
CA SER A 190 15.32 -16.94 0.84
C SER A 190 14.80 -18.20 1.54
N LYS A 191 15.65 -19.18 1.77
CA LYS A 191 15.32 -20.33 2.60
C LYS A 191 15.33 -20.00 4.10
N ARG A 192 16.21 -19.07 4.50
CA ARG A 192 16.29 -18.56 5.86
C ARG A 192 16.68 -17.08 5.83
N TYR A 193 16.07 -16.30 6.70
CA TYR A 193 16.41 -14.90 6.94
C TYR A 193 16.37 -14.61 8.44
N ARG A 194 17.50 -14.24 9.00
CA ARG A 194 17.65 -13.79 10.40
C ARG A 194 18.41 -12.47 10.40
N GLY A 195 17.88 -11.46 11.01
CA GLY A 195 18.50 -10.14 11.05
C GLY A 195 17.78 -9.19 12.00
N VAL A 196 18.33 -8.02 12.17
CA VAL A 196 17.71 -6.96 12.96
C VAL A 196 16.80 -6.10 12.08
N VAL A 197 15.81 -5.46 12.71
CA VAL A 197 15.04 -4.41 12.03
C VAL A 197 15.94 -3.20 11.84
N CYS A 198 16.08 -2.73 10.60
CA CYS A 198 17.01 -1.66 10.26
C CYS A 198 16.40 -0.64 9.29
N ARG A 199 16.93 0.57 9.33
CA ARG A 199 16.67 1.59 8.33
C ARG A 199 17.59 1.37 7.14
N ILE A 200 17.02 1.24 5.94
CA ILE A 200 17.79 0.99 4.72
C ILE A 200 18.07 2.32 4.04
N MET A 201 19.34 2.57 3.79
CA MET A 201 19.82 3.73 3.03
C MET A 201 20.75 3.24 1.92
N THR A 202 20.67 3.85 0.74
CA THR A 202 21.50 3.45 -0.41
C THR A 202 22.01 4.68 -1.15
N SER A 203 23.25 4.63 -1.63
CA SER A 203 23.86 5.57 -2.57
C SER A 203 24.01 4.99 -3.97
N MET A 204 23.40 3.84 -4.23
CA MET A 204 23.46 3.17 -5.53
C MET A 204 22.66 3.94 -6.59
N ALA A 205 23.24 4.12 -7.78
CA ALA A 205 22.61 4.78 -8.93
C ALA A 205 22.44 6.30 -8.80
N LEU A 206 23.38 6.97 -8.15
CA LEU A 206 23.55 8.41 -8.33
C LEU A 206 23.80 8.67 -9.82
N ARG A 207 23.06 9.61 -10.42
CA ARG A 207 23.32 10.07 -11.79
C ARG A 207 24.34 11.18 -11.72
N ASP A 208 25.35 11.16 -12.61
CA ASP A 208 26.25 12.29 -12.77
C ASP A 208 25.42 13.55 -13.02
N ASN A 209 25.56 14.54 -12.18
CA ASN A 209 24.92 15.84 -12.37
C ASN A 209 25.80 16.71 -13.27
N LEU A 210 25.82 16.35 -14.56
CA LEU A 210 26.61 17.04 -15.60
C LEU A 210 26.34 18.54 -15.65
N ALA A 211 25.15 18.99 -15.20
CA ALA A 211 24.78 20.40 -15.15
C ALA A 211 25.52 21.18 -14.05
N GLN A 212 25.98 20.52 -13.00
CA GLN A 212 26.69 21.13 -11.88
C GLN A 212 28.19 20.81 -11.88
N GLY A 213 28.67 19.98 -12.82
CA GLY A 213 30.10 19.63 -12.92
C GLY A 213 30.61 18.77 -11.77
N GLU A 214 29.72 18.17 -10.97
CA GLU A 214 30.07 17.32 -9.85
C GLU A 214 30.29 15.88 -10.30
N SER A 215 31.43 15.31 -9.93
CA SER A 215 31.69 13.90 -10.17
C SER A 215 30.87 13.01 -9.24
N TYR A 216 30.58 11.79 -9.69
CA TYR A 216 29.88 10.75 -8.92
C TYR A 216 30.40 10.62 -7.47
N PHE A 217 31.73 10.70 -7.29
CA PHE A 217 32.37 10.60 -6.00
C PHE A 217 32.03 11.78 -5.06
N VAL A 218 31.96 13.00 -5.59
CA VAL A 218 31.65 14.21 -4.80
C VAL A 218 30.20 14.18 -4.32
N VAL A 219 29.29 13.72 -5.17
CA VAL A 219 27.85 13.56 -4.81
C VAL A 219 27.68 12.49 -3.73
N GLU A 220 28.44 11.40 -3.80
CA GLU A 220 28.39 10.31 -2.81
C GLU A 220 28.93 10.71 -1.43
N VAL A 221 29.96 11.57 -1.39
CA VAL A 221 30.56 12.06 -0.13
C VAL A 221 29.65 13.07 0.59
N ASN A 222 28.79 13.78 -0.14
CA ASN A 222 27.88 14.81 0.39
C ASN A 222 26.50 14.27 0.84
N LEU A 223 26.26 12.96 0.74
CA LEU A 223 25.06 12.27 1.21
C LEU A 223 25.22 11.70 2.62
#